data_e148f3942ce12724dd44c5a12018b25f
#
_entry.id   e148f3942ce12724dd44c5a12018b25f
#
_cell.length_a   1.000
_cell.length_b   1.000
_cell.length_c   1.000
_cell.angle_alpha   90.00
_cell.angle_beta   90.00
_cell.angle_gamma   90.00
#
_symmetry.space_group_name_H-M   'P 1'
#
loop_
_entity.id
_entity.type
_entity.pdbx_description
1 polymer ?
#
loop_
_entity_poly.entity_id
_entity_poly.type
_entity_poly.pdbx_seq_one_letter_code
_entity_poly.pdbx_strand_id
1 'polypeptide(L)'
;MPRYNAPFEIHVHGQVALRTDVRFEQLQEALKPLWKYAGARSLSDGANSSYEDEPGIKFDAQEHLLQMCWTVAGDYDFRQTLDELCMNLNDIADSGAAVEVTFYDADFDEEDGPPGTESRDDFLMLFVGPNPAAIMQVQRDLLVQDVISLMERHFDGAELSGVVNEVDKLFTQRFDALVSSLALGKPPSGSGGNHGGGHGGGRKPRHLH
;
A
#
# COMPACT_ATOMS: atom_id res chain seq x y z
N MET A 1 -0.66 -26.63 24.21
CA MET A 1 -0.69 -27.35 22.92
C MET A 1 0.22 -26.58 21.98
N PRO A 2 1.21 -27.20 21.36
CA PRO A 2 2.00 -26.52 20.35
C PRO A 2 1.05 -26.16 19.20
N ARG A 3 0.96 -24.88 18.88
CA ARG A 3 0.35 -24.45 17.62
C ARG A 3 1.29 -24.95 16.53
N TYR A 4 0.88 -25.96 15.80
CA TYR A 4 1.49 -26.26 14.52
C TYR A 4 1.21 -25.04 13.65
N ASN A 5 2.20 -24.20 13.49
CA ASN A 5 2.22 -23.22 12.39
C ASN A 5 2.50 -24.05 11.14
N ALA A 6 1.45 -24.52 10.50
CA ALA A 6 1.62 -25.08 9.17
C ALA A 6 2.17 -23.97 8.27
N PRO A 7 3.16 -24.27 7.43
CA PRO A 7 3.76 -23.29 6.55
C PRO A 7 2.73 -22.81 5.52
N PHE A 8 2.81 -21.54 5.21
CA PHE A 8 2.14 -20.95 4.05
C PHE A 8 3.15 -20.74 2.94
N GLU A 9 2.67 -20.76 1.71
CA GLU A 9 3.35 -20.09 0.61
C GLU A 9 2.83 -18.66 0.54
N ILE A 10 3.72 -17.70 0.71
CA ILE A 10 3.39 -16.28 0.73
C ILE A 10 3.78 -15.69 -0.61
N HIS A 11 2.78 -15.26 -1.37
CA HIS A 11 2.97 -14.63 -2.68
C HIS A 11 2.75 -13.14 -2.58
N VAL A 12 3.73 -12.35 -3.03
CA VAL A 12 3.67 -10.89 -3.08
C VAL A 12 3.66 -10.45 -4.53
N HIS A 13 2.58 -9.81 -4.95
CA HIS A 13 2.38 -9.38 -6.33
C HIS A 13 2.00 -7.90 -6.40
N GLY A 14 2.65 -7.15 -7.28
CA GLY A 14 2.31 -5.77 -7.54
C GLY A 14 3.40 -4.97 -8.23
N GLN A 15 3.07 -3.72 -8.53
CA GLN A 15 3.98 -2.77 -9.13
C GLN A 15 3.90 -1.44 -8.41
N VAL A 16 5.03 -0.83 -8.12
CA VAL A 16 5.12 0.47 -7.46
C VAL A 16 6.02 1.39 -8.28
N ALA A 17 5.46 2.49 -8.78
CA ALA A 17 6.24 3.55 -9.38
C ALA A 17 7.03 4.28 -8.29
N LEU A 18 8.33 4.43 -8.50
CA LEU A 18 9.24 5.06 -7.55
C LEU A 18 9.64 6.45 -8.01
N ARG A 19 9.89 7.35 -7.06
CA ARG A 19 10.43 8.66 -7.39
C ARG A 19 11.77 8.55 -8.12
N THR A 20 12.01 9.43 -9.04
CA THR A 20 13.23 9.46 -9.88
C THR A 20 14.52 9.70 -9.11
N ASP A 21 14.45 10.22 -7.88
CA ASP A 21 15.59 10.47 -6.98
C ASP A 21 15.93 9.25 -6.10
N VAL A 22 15.15 8.18 -6.17
CA VAL A 22 15.38 6.97 -5.37
C VAL A 22 16.61 6.22 -5.88
N ARG A 23 17.57 6.05 -4.98
CA ARG A 23 18.79 5.28 -5.24
C ARG A 23 18.60 3.82 -4.84
N PHE A 24 19.42 2.94 -5.43
CA PHE A 24 19.34 1.51 -5.16
C PHE A 24 19.50 1.16 -3.67
N GLU A 25 20.32 1.91 -2.93
CA GLU A 25 20.48 1.70 -1.48
C GLU A 25 19.18 1.98 -0.71
N GLN A 26 18.42 3.01 -1.13
CA GLN A 26 17.13 3.33 -0.52
C GLN A 26 16.09 2.26 -0.85
N LEU A 27 16.09 1.77 -2.09
CA LEU A 27 15.23 0.64 -2.48
C LEU A 27 15.56 -0.62 -1.68
N GLN A 28 16.85 -0.95 -1.55
CA GLN A 28 17.29 -2.10 -0.78
C GLN A 28 16.85 -2.00 0.70
N GLU A 29 16.96 -0.83 1.30
CA GLU A 29 16.51 -0.60 2.68
C GLU A 29 14.98 -0.68 2.79
N ALA A 30 14.24 -0.11 1.82
CA ALA A 30 12.78 -0.18 1.80
C ALA A 30 12.24 -1.61 1.70
N LEU A 31 12.90 -2.46 0.91
CA LEU A 31 12.54 -3.87 0.74
C LEU A 31 13.16 -4.80 1.79
N LYS A 32 13.87 -4.25 2.75
CA LYS A 32 14.55 -5.02 3.82
C LYS A 32 13.62 -5.96 4.58
N PRO A 33 12.38 -5.60 4.91
CA PRO A 33 11.46 -6.52 5.55
C PRO A 33 11.29 -7.82 4.75
N LEU A 34 11.17 -7.77 3.42
CA LEU A 34 10.99 -8.94 2.56
C LEU A 34 12.22 -9.83 2.53
N TRP A 35 13.37 -9.29 2.12
CA TRP A 35 14.56 -10.14 1.94
C TRP A 35 15.14 -10.63 3.27
N LYS A 36 14.96 -9.91 4.38
CA LYS A 36 15.30 -10.43 5.71
C LYS A 36 14.41 -11.57 6.14
N TYR A 37 13.10 -11.47 5.88
CA TYR A 37 12.17 -12.55 6.18
C TYR A 37 12.55 -13.83 5.43
N ALA A 38 12.95 -13.71 4.16
CA ALA A 38 13.49 -14.82 3.37
C ALA A 38 14.85 -15.34 3.86
N GLY A 39 15.40 -14.78 4.95
CA GLY A 39 16.71 -15.18 5.49
C GLY A 39 17.92 -14.72 4.67
N ALA A 40 17.70 -13.83 3.69
CA ALA A 40 18.75 -13.32 2.83
C ALA A 40 19.60 -12.23 3.51
N ARG A 41 20.79 -11.96 2.96
CA ARG A 41 21.71 -10.93 3.46
C ARG A 41 21.62 -9.61 2.70
N SER A 42 21.05 -9.67 1.52
CA SER A 42 20.86 -8.52 0.62
C SER A 42 19.63 -8.70 -0.23
N LEU A 43 19.17 -7.62 -0.87
CA LEU A 43 18.07 -7.69 -1.83
C LEU A 43 18.42 -8.63 -3.00
N SER A 44 19.64 -8.59 -3.50
CA SER A 44 20.07 -9.46 -4.61
C SER A 44 19.96 -10.95 -4.28
N ASP A 45 20.18 -11.33 -3.00
CA ASP A 45 20.07 -12.72 -2.56
C ASP A 45 18.60 -13.11 -2.30
N GLY A 46 17.77 -12.17 -1.85
CA GLY A 46 16.38 -12.42 -1.44
C GLY A 46 15.33 -12.02 -2.48
N ALA A 47 15.74 -11.51 -3.63
CA ALA A 47 14.84 -11.10 -4.70
C ALA A 47 14.28 -12.27 -5.52
N ASN A 48 14.91 -13.44 -5.46
CA ASN A 48 14.47 -14.62 -6.19
C ASN A 48 13.24 -15.22 -5.51
N SER A 49 12.26 -15.60 -6.33
CA SER A 49 11.12 -16.38 -5.86
C SER A 49 11.49 -17.82 -5.58
N SER A 50 10.63 -18.53 -4.84
CA SER A 50 10.71 -19.98 -4.67
C SER A 50 10.43 -20.73 -5.99
N TYR A 51 9.76 -20.09 -6.93
CA TYR A 51 9.42 -20.66 -8.26
C TYR A 51 10.29 -20.06 -9.36
N GLU A 52 10.83 -20.93 -10.24
CA GLU A 52 11.75 -20.52 -11.30
C GLU A 52 11.08 -19.69 -12.42
N ASP A 53 9.79 -19.85 -12.61
CA ASP A 53 8.99 -19.13 -13.61
C ASP A 53 8.53 -17.74 -13.12
N GLU A 54 8.64 -17.45 -11.83
CA GLU A 54 8.36 -16.14 -11.29
C GLU A 54 9.55 -15.19 -11.39
N PRO A 55 9.32 -13.95 -11.85
CA PRO A 55 10.41 -12.99 -12.02
C PRO A 55 11.05 -12.54 -10.70
N GLY A 56 10.40 -12.78 -9.56
CA GLY A 56 10.85 -12.31 -8.26
C GLY A 56 10.65 -10.80 -8.05
N ILE A 57 11.56 -10.16 -7.34
CA ILE A 57 11.56 -8.71 -7.11
C ILE A 57 12.53 -8.07 -8.10
N LYS A 58 12.02 -7.20 -8.96
CA LYS A 58 12.78 -6.51 -10.01
C LYS A 58 12.59 -5.01 -9.94
N PHE A 59 13.66 -4.28 -10.22
CA PHE A 59 13.62 -2.83 -10.37
C PHE A 59 14.05 -2.44 -11.78
N ASP A 60 13.15 -1.80 -12.51
CA ASP A 60 13.44 -1.16 -13.78
C ASP A 60 13.92 0.27 -13.52
N ALA A 61 15.22 0.49 -13.73
CA ALA A 61 15.82 1.80 -13.49
C ALA A 61 15.49 2.84 -14.57
N GLN A 62 15.00 2.43 -15.75
CA GLN A 62 14.59 3.36 -16.82
C GLN A 62 13.19 3.90 -16.56
N GLU A 63 12.28 3.00 -16.17
CA GLU A 63 10.89 3.34 -15.88
C GLU A 63 10.67 3.73 -14.41
N HIS A 64 11.70 3.63 -13.56
CA HIS A 64 11.59 3.79 -12.11
C HIS A 64 10.47 2.94 -11.51
N LEU A 65 10.36 1.70 -11.96
CA LEU A 65 9.28 0.78 -11.62
C LEU A 65 9.81 -0.40 -10.80
N LEU A 66 9.30 -0.56 -9.59
CA LEU A 66 9.46 -1.76 -8.79
C LEU A 66 8.37 -2.75 -9.16
N GLN A 67 8.77 -3.96 -9.56
CA GLN A 67 7.87 -5.07 -9.87
C GLN A 67 8.10 -6.19 -8.86
N MET A 68 7.03 -6.73 -8.31
CA MET A 68 7.05 -7.85 -7.38
C MET A 68 6.14 -8.95 -7.91
N CYS A 69 6.69 -10.13 -8.08
CA CYS A 69 6.01 -11.40 -8.31
C CYS A 69 6.89 -12.44 -7.64
N TRP A 70 6.74 -12.55 -6.33
CA TRP A 70 7.70 -13.18 -5.45
C TRP A 70 7.02 -14.07 -4.43
N THR A 71 7.43 -15.33 -4.36
CA THR A 71 6.89 -16.33 -3.45
C THR A 71 7.97 -16.81 -2.50
N VAL A 72 7.60 -16.98 -1.24
CA VAL A 72 8.47 -17.53 -0.19
C VAL A 72 7.66 -18.39 0.77
N ALA A 73 8.29 -19.46 1.30
CA ALA A 73 7.70 -20.20 2.40
C ALA A 73 7.74 -19.38 3.69
N GLY A 74 6.65 -19.39 4.43
CA GLY A 74 6.54 -18.59 5.66
C GLY A 74 5.35 -18.97 6.52
N ASP A 75 4.97 -18.07 7.40
CA ASP A 75 3.88 -18.20 8.33
C ASP A 75 3.14 -16.85 8.52
N TYR A 76 2.17 -16.80 9.42
CA TYR A 76 1.43 -15.57 9.72
C TYR A 76 2.27 -14.46 10.35
N ASP A 77 3.47 -14.74 10.85
CA ASP A 77 4.36 -13.71 11.39
C ASP A 77 4.84 -12.75 10.28
N PHE A 78 4.76 -13.18 9.01
CA PHE A 78 4.99 -12.30 7.87
C PHE A 78 4.11 -11.04 7.86
N ARG A 79 2.91 -11.11 8.42
CA ARG A 79 2.01 -9.94 8.54
C ARG A 79 2.63 -8.77 9.31
N GLN A 80 3.47 -9.06 10.29
CA GLN A 80 4.19 -8.01 11.04
C GLN A 80 5.22 -7.27 10.16
N THR A 81 5.74 -7.98 9.16
CA THR A 81 6.68 -7.44 8.17
C THR A 81 6.01 -6.45 7.22
N LEU A 82 4.71 -6.61 6.98
CA LEU A 82 3.96 -5.83 5.99
C LEU A 82 3.75 -4.37 6.40
N ASP A 83 3.59 -4.08 7.69
CA ASP A 83 3.44 -2.71 8.18
C ASP A 83 4.73 -1.91 7.93
N GLU A 84 5.89 -2.51 8.22
CA GLU A 84 7.19 -1.89 7.96
C GLU A 84 7.42 -1.72 6.45
N LEU A 85 7.09 -2.74 5.65
CA LEU A 85 7.18 -2.67 4.20
C LEU A 85 6.33 -1.54 3.63
N CYS A 86 5.08 -1.43 4.07
CA CYS A 86 4.14 -0.40 3.63
C CYS A 86 4.68 1.01 3.93
N MET A 87 5.17 1.25 5.15
CA MET A 87 5.77 2.54 5.52
C MET A 87 6.99 2.86 4.66
N ASN A 88 7.89 1.90 4.48
CA ASN A 88 9.11 2.09 3.69
C ASN A 88 8.80 2.38 2.21
N LEU A 89 7.81 1.68 1.64
CA LEU A 89 7.37 1.93 0.26
C LEU A 89 6.70 3.30 0.11
N ASN A 90 5.94 3.76 1.09
CA ASN A 90 5.35 5.10 1.08
C ASN A 90 6.41 6.20 0.96
N ASP A 91 7.57 6.00 1.60
CA ASP A 91 8.67 6.98 1.58
C ASP A 91 9.35 7.11 0.22
N ILE A 92 9.26 6.10 -0.64
CA ILE A 92 9.93 6.08 -1.95
C ILE A 92 8.98 6.06 -3.15
N ALA A 93 7.69 5.83 -2.95
CA ALA A 93 6.70 5.81 -4.01
C ALA A 93 6.51 7.20 -4.65
N ASP A 94 6.30 7.23 -5.96
CA ASP A 94 5.95 8.44 -6.73
C ASP A 94 4.44 8.64 -6.80
N SER A 95 3.71 7.55 -6.93
CA SER A 95 2.25 7.53 -7.04
C SER A 95 1.65 6.46 -6.13
N GLY A 96 0.32 6.44 -6.05
CA GLY A 96 -0.40 5.37 -5.36
C GLY A 96 -0.27 4.05 -6.10
N ALA A 97 -0.16 2.96 -5.32
CA ALA A 97 -0.10 1.60 -5.84
C ALA A 97 -0.79 0.63 -4.87
N ALA A 98 -1.19 -0.52 -5.40
CA ALA A 98 -1.68 -1.65 -4.64
C ALA A 98 -0.72 -2.83 -4.80
N VAL A 99 -0.42 -3.49 -3.69
CA VAL A 99 0.40 -4.71 -3.65
C VAL A 99 -0.43 -5.78 -2.97
N GLU A 100 -0.67 -6.85 -3.68
CA GLU A 100 -1.40 -8.02 -3.18
C GLU A 100 -0.44 -8.96 -2.45
N VAL A 101 -0.89 -9.48 -1.32
CA VAL A 101 -0.18 -10.51 -0.56
C VAL A 101 -1.14 -11.64 -0.28
N THR A 102 -0.86 -12.80 -0.85
CA THR A 102 -1.68 -14.00 -0.70
C THR A 102 -0.92 -15.02 0.14
N PHE A 103 -1.64 -15.63 1.08
CA PHE A 103 -1.16 -16.71 1.92
C PHE A 103 -1.85 -17.98 1.45
N TYR A 104 -1.11 -18.86 0.76
CA TYR A 104 -1.61 -20.17 0.34
C TYR A 104 -1.32 -21.21 1.41
N ASP A 105 -2.33 -22.00 1.77
CA ASP A 105 -2.16 -23.12 2.69
C ASP A 105 -1.34 -24.23 1.99
N ALA A 106 -0.05 -24.32 2.30
CA ALA A 106 0.85 -25.26 1.66
C ALA A 106 0.54 -26.74 1.95
N ASP A 107 -0.23 -26.99 3.02
CA ASP A 107 -0.64 -28.34 3.42
C ASP A 107 -2.04 -28.73 2.89
N PHE A 108 -2.72 -27.83 2.19
CA PHE A 108 -4.06 -28.07 1.69
C PHE A 108 -4.03 -28.73 0.31
N ASP A 109 -4.48 -29.97 0.24
CA ASP A 109 -4.70 -30.68 -1.01
C ASP A 109 -6.21 -30.85 -1.22
N GLU A 110 -6.75 -30.21 -2.24
CA GLU A 110 -8.18 -30.27 -2.59
C GLU A 110 -8.65 -31.70 -2.94
N GLU A 111 -7.75 -32.54 -3.48
CA GLU A 111 -8.08 -33.91 -3.89
C GLU A 111 -8.13 -34.87 -2.70
N ASP A 112 -7.31 -34.67 -1.68
CA ASP A 112 -7.16 -35.59 -0.54
C ASP A 112 -7.82 -35.08 0.76
N GLY A 113 -8.33 -33.84 0.77
CA GLY A 113 -8.98 -33.23 1.93
C GLY A 113 -10.32 -33.90 2.31
N PRO A 114 -10.69 -33.99 3.62
CA PRO A 114 -12.01 -34.43 4.02
C PRO A 114 -13.10 -33.55 3.40
N PRO A 115 -14.27 -34.09 2.99
CA PRO A 115 -15.35 -33.30 2.43
C PRO A 115 -15.77 -32.17 3.39
N GLY A 116 -15.73 -30.92 2.90
CA GLY A 116 -16.08 -29.74 3.68
C GLY A 116 -14.92 -29.09 4.43
N THR A 117 -13.67 -29.50 4.17
CA THR A 117 -12.48 -28.77 4.61
C THR A 117 -12.25 -27.61 3.62
N GLU A 118 -12.22 -26.40 4.13
CA GLU A 118 -11.90 -25.20 3.35
C GLU A 118 -10.40 -24.90 3.50
N SER A 119 -9.76 -24.46 2.41
CA SER A 119 -8.41 -23.92 2.45
C SER A 119 -8.33 -22.76 3.44
N ARG A 120 -7.19 -22.62 4.12
CA ARG A 120 -6.91 -21.48 4.98
C ARG A 120 -6.29 -20.31 4.22
N ASP A 121 -6.38 -20.34 2.90
CA ASP A 121 -5.90 -19.25 2.07
C ASP A 121 -6.49 -17.93 2.53
N ASP A 122 -5.65 -16.94 2.58
CA ASP A 122 -6.02 -15.59 2.99
C ASP A 122 -5.28 -14.60 2.12
N PHE A 123 -5.90 -13.46 1.90
CA PHE A 123 -5.27 -12.44 1.10
C PHE A 123 -5.44 -11.06 1.74
N LEU A 124 -4.50 -10.19 1.48
CA LEU A 124 -4.61 -8.80 1.87
C LEU A 124 -4.01 -7.89 0.80
N MET A 125 -4.55 -6.69 0.72
CA MET A 125 -4.09 -5.66 -0.18
C MET A 125 -3.37 -4.57 0.61
N LEU A 126 -2.09 -4.33 0.29
CA LEU A 126 -1.34 -3.19 0.78
C LEU A 126 -1.54 -2.02 -0.17
N PHE A 127 -1.94 -0.89 0.38
CA PHE A 127 -2.02 0.36 -0.38
C PHE A 127 -0.87 1.26 0.02
N VAL A 128 -0.06 1.62 -0.95
CA VAL A 128 1.12 2.46 -0.77
C VAL A 128 1.03 3.73 -1.61
N GLY A 129 1.71 4.79 -1.18
CA GLY A 129 1.73 6.03 -1.93
C GLY A 129 2.39 7.17 -1.15
N PRO A 130 2.83 8.24 -1.84
CA PRO A 130 3.60 9.34 -1.25
C PRO A 130 2.79 10.19 -0.26
N ASN A 131 1.48 10.03 -0.22
CA ASN A 131 0.58 10.75 0.68
C ASN A 131 -0.79 10.06 0.75
N PRO A 132 -1.60 10.37 1.78
CA PRO A 132 -2.92 9.76 1.97
C PRO A 132 -3.87 9.92 0.77
N ALA A 133 -3.78 11.03 0.04
CA ALA A 133 -4.64 11.27 -1.12
C ALA A 133 -4.35 10.28 -2.26
N ALA A 134 -3.07 10.02 -2.55
CA ALA A 134 -2.66 9.03 -3.54
C ALA A 134 -3.10 7.61 -3.15
N ILE A 135 -2.97 7.25 -1.88
CA ILE A 135 -3.42 5.95 -1.36
C ILE A 135 -4.94 5.80 -1.52
N MET A 136 -5.72 6.81 -1.12
CA MET A 136 -7.18 6.79 -1.24
C MET A 136 -7.64 6.74 -2.70
N GLN A 137 -6.90 7.37 -3.61
CA GLN A 137 -7.20 7.33 -5.04
C GLN A 137 -7.11 5.89 -5.58
N VAL A 138 -6.06 5.15 -5.24
CA VAL A 138 -5.90 3.75 -5.65
C VAL A 138 -7.00 2.87 -5.05
N GLN A 139 -7.33 3.06 -3.77
CA GLN A 139 -8.44 2.34 -3.14
C GLN A 139 -9.77 2.58 -3.87
N ARG A 140 -10.04 3.84 -4.23
CA ARG A 140 -11.22 4.19 -5.03
C ARG A 140 -11.21 3.47 -6.37
N ASP A 141 -10.09 3.56 -7.10
CA ASP A 141 -10.01 3.02 -8.47
C ASP A 141 -10.23 1.50 -8.48
N LEU A 142 -9.68 0.78 -7.51
CA LEU A 142 -9.92 -0.67 -7.36
C LEU A 142 -11.39 -0.97 -7.04
N LEU A 143 -11.99 -0.26 -6.07
CA LEU A 143 -13.40 -0.45 -5.72
C LEU A 143 -14.33 -0.20 -6.90
N VAL A 144 -14.05 0.86 -7.69
CA VAL A 144 -14.84 1.16 -8.91
C VAL A 144 -14.67 0.04 -9.92
N GLN A 145 -13.45 -0.44 -10.13
CA GLN A 145 -13.18 -1.53 -11.06
C GLN A 145 -13.87 -2.83 -10.65
N ASP A 146 -13.87 -3.18 -9.37
CA ASP A 146 -14.55 -4.37 -8.83
C ASP A 146 -16.06 -4.28 -9.06
N VAL A 147 -16.67 -3.13 -8.79
CA VAL A 147 -18.11 -2.91 -9.03
C VAL A 147 -18.43 -3.04 -10.52
N ILE A 148 -17.64 -2.44 -11.40
CA ILE A 148 -17.80 -2.55 -12.85
C ILE A 148 -17.71 -4.02 -13.27
N SER A 149 -16.65 -4.73 -12.86
CA SER A 149 -16.42 -6.14 -13.22
C SER A 149 -17.54 -7.05 -12.72
N LEU A 150 -18.12 -6.77 -11.55
CA LEU A 150 -19.27 -7.52 -11.03
C LEU A 150 -20.51 -7.28 -11.88
N MET A 151 -20.75 -6.04 -12.28
CA MET A 151 -21.91 -5.68 -13.09
C MET A 151 -21.83 -6.26 -14.52
N GLU A 152 -20.66 -6.24 -15.14
CA GLU A 152 -20.42 -6.78 -16.48
C GLU A 152 -20.68 -8.29 -16.60
N ARG A 153 -20.61 -9.02 -15.48
CA ARG A 153 -20.96 -10.44 -15.44
C ARG A 153 -22.47 -10.72 -15.60
N HIS A 154 -23.32 -9.72 -15.33
CA HIS A 154 -24.77 -9.88 -15.23
C HIS A 154 -25.54 -9.05 -16.25
N PHE A 155 -24.91 -8.09 -16.92
CA PHE A 155 -25.55 -7.11 -17.81
C PHE A 155 -24.74 -6.92 -19.09
N ASP A 156 -25.40 -6.59 -20.18
CA ASP A 156 -24.72 -6.24 -21.43
C ASP A 156 -24.03 -4.88 -21.34
N GLY A 157 -22.79 -4.78 -21.84
CA GLY A 157 -21.94 -3.60 -21.73
C GLY A 157 -22.57 -2.30 -22.27
N ALA A 158 -23.51 -2.40 -23.25
CA ALA A 158 -24.25 -1.26 -23.78
C ALA A 158 -25.28 -0.69 -22.80
N GLU A 159 -25.88 -1.52 -21.94
CA GLU A 159 -26.84 -1.10 -20.92
C GLU A 159 -26.13 -0.53 -19.69
N LEU A 160 -24.88 -0.96 -19.47
CA LEU A 160 -24.11 -0.62 -18.27
C LEU A 160 -23.37 0.72 -18.35
N SER A 161 -23.14 1.27 -19.55
CA SER A 161 -22.30 2.46 -19.71
C SER A 161 -22.81 3.65 -18.89
N GLY A 162 -24.11 3.81 -18.77
CA GLY A 162 -24.72 4.86 -17.94
C GLY A 162 -24.55 4.62 -16.44
N VAL A 163 -24.74 3.37 -16.02
CA VAL A 163 -24.64 2.98 -14.60
C VAL A 163 -23.20 3.02 -14.12
N VAL A 164 -22.26 2.52 -14.93
CA VAL A 164 -20.82 2.58 -14.66
C VAL A 164 -20.35 4.02 -14.44
N ASN A 165 -20.75 4.95 -15.33
CA ASN A 165 -20.42 6.35 -15.19
C ASN A 165 -20.99 6.98 -13.92
N GLU A 166 -22.22 6.64 -13.52
CA GLU A 166 -22.80 7.14 -12.27
C GLU A 166 -22.13 6.56 -11.03
N VAL A 167 -21.76 5.28 -11.05
CA VAL A 167 -21.00 4.65 -9.97
C VAL A 167 -19.64 5.32 -9.81
N ASP A 168 -18.87 5.47 -10.89
CA ASP A 168 -17.58 6.18 -10.86
C ASP A 168 -17.70 7.59 -10.33
N LYS A 169 -18.69 8.35 -10.80
CA LYS A 169 -18.95 9.71 -10.37
C LYS A 169 -19.29 9.80 -8.87
N LEU A 170 -20.11 8.89 -8.36
CA LEU A 170 -20.47 8.85 -6.94
C LEU A 170 -19.24 8.54 -6.06
N PHE A 171 -18.44 7.54 -6.44
CA PHE A 171 -17.21 7.23 -5.73
C PHE A 171 -16.23 8.39 -5.78
N THR A 172 -15.97 8.98 -6.95
CA THR A 172 -15.10 10.15 -7.11
C THR A 172 -15.51 11.28 -6.18
N GLN A 173 -16.78 11.66 -6.20
CA GLN A 173 -17.27 12.74 -5.34
C GLN A 173 -17.08 12.45 -3.84
N ARG A 174 -17.29 11.21 -3.42
CA ARG A 174 -17.11 10.82 -2.00
C ARG A 174 -15.66 10.82 -1.59
N PHE A 175 -14.78 10.29 -2.44
CA PHE A 175 -13.35 10.28 -2.17
C PHE A 175 -12.74 11.68 -2.20
N ASP A 176 -13.12 12.52 -3.16
CA ASP A 176 -12.68 13.92 -3.23
C ASP A 176 -13.10 14.71 -1.99
N ALA A 177 -14.31 14.49 -1.49
CA ALA A 177 -14.78 15.08 -0.24
C ALA A 177 -13.96 14.63 0.98
N LEU A 178 -13.61 13.35 1.05
CA LEU A 178 -12.74 12.79 2.11
C LEU A 178 -11.32 13.36 2.05
N VAL A 179 -10.70 13.34 0.88
CA VAL A 179 -9.36 13.91 0.65
C VAL A 179 -9.33 15.40 1.03
N SER A 180 -10.35 16.16 0.62
CA SER A 180 -10.47 17.57 0.97
C SER A 180 -10.62 17.78 2.48
N SER A 181 -11.36 16.91 3.17
CA SER A 181 -11.52 16.99 4.63
C SER A 181 -10.21 16.71 5.37
N LEU A 182 -9.39 15.77 4.87
CA LEU A 182 -8.07 15.47 5.41
C LEU A 182 -7.07 16.61 5.15
N ALA A 183 -7.15 17.27 4.00
CA ALA A 183 -6.31 18.43 3.68
C ALA A 183 -6.66 19.66 4.52
N LEU A 184 -7.93 19.84 4.90
CA LEU A 184 -8.37 20.94 5.78
C LEU A 184 -7.89 20.80 7.23
N GLY A 185 -7.43 19.60 7.63
CA GLY A 185 -6.81 19.38 8.94
C GLY A 185 -5.36 19.88 9.05
N LYS A 186 -4.77 20.44 7.99
CA LYS A 186 -3.46 21.05 8.03
C LYS A 186 -3.59 22.45 8.65
N PRO A 187 -2.89 22.77 9.76
CA PRO A 187 -2.98 24.11 10.34
C PRO A 187 -2.53 25.13 9.31
N PRO A 188 -3.18 26.31 9.24
CA PRO A 188 -2.78 27.33 8.29
C PRO A 188 -1.32 27.68 8.55
N SER A 189 -0.48 27.47 7.55
CA SER A 189 0.90 27.95 7.54
C SER A 189 0.83 29.46 7.78
N GLY A 190 1.32 29.91 8.96
CA GLY A 190 1.28 31.27 9.39
C GLY A 190 1.87 32.19 8.32
N SER A 191 1.00 32.90 7.66
CA SER A 191 1.33 34.08 6.86
C SER A 191 1.89 35.11 7.82
N GLY A 192 3.21 35.30 7.81
CA GLY A 192 3.89 36.37 8.50
C GLY A 192 3.38 37.71 8.00
N GLY A 193 2.39 38.27 8.64
CA GLY A 193 1.96 39.65 8.47
C GLY A 193 2.91 40.57 9.23
N ASN A 194 3.87 41.12 8.50
CA ASN A 194 4.66 42.25 8.93
C ASN A 194 3.77 43.47 9.03
N HIS A 195 3.52 43.99 10.22
CA HIS A 195 3.08 45.34 10.42
C HIS A 195 3.94 45.99 11.49
N GLY A 196 4.84 46.85 10.98
CA GLY A 196 5.57 47.81 11.75
C GLY A 196 4.66 48.97 12.19
N GLY A 197 5.05 49.60 13.27
CA GLY A 197 4.76 51.00 13.51
C GLY A 197 4.12 51.34 14.84
N GLY A 198 4.90 51.86 15.78
CA GLY A 198 4.55 53.12 16.39
C GLY A 198 4.14 53.17 17.86
N HIS A 199 5.12 53.63 18.65
CA HIS A 199 4.95 54.56 19.77
C HIS A 199 4.19 54.23 21.08
N GLY A 200 4.97 54.22 22.15
CA GLY A 200 4.78 55.21 23.23
C GLY A 200 4.07 54.72 24.46
N GLY A 201 4.74 54.79 25.58
CA GLY A 201 4.07 54.95 26.85
C GLY A 201 4.50 54.00 27.96
N GLY A 202 5.53 54.38 28.68
CA GLY A 202 5.98 53.70 29.91
C GLY A 202 4.97 53.76 31.04
N ARG A 203 4.95 52.70 31.84
CA ARG A 203 4.61 52.77 33.29
C ARG A 203 5.30 51.65 34.04
N LYS A 204 5.96 52.08 35.11
CA LYS A 204 6.75 51.29 36.04
C LYS A 204 5.93 50.27 36.86
N PRO A 205 6.58 49.25 37.39
CA PRO A 205 5.94 48.21 38.18
C PRO A 205 5.59 48.69 39.59
N ARG A 206 4.49 48.21 40.15
CA ARG A 206 4.20 48.25 41.59
C ARG A 206 4.37 46.85 42.16
N HIS A 207 5.31 46.75 43.09
CA HIS A 207 5.34 45.76 44.15
C HIS A 207 4.08 45.84 45.00
N LEU A 208 3.57 44.71 45.44
CA LEU A 208 2.95 44.56 46.77
C LEU A 208 2.71 43.08 47.07
N HIS A 209 3.37 42.67 48.15
CA HIS A 209 3.13 41.64 49.17
C HIS A 209 2.69 40.25 48.80
#